data_e09d02cb4a17a2102e130698adc595a7
#
_entry.id   e09d02cb4a17a2102e130698adc595a7
#
_cell.length_a   1.000
_cell.length_b   1.000
_cell.length_c   1.000
_cell.angle_alpha   90.00
_cell.angle_beta   90.00
_cell.angle_gamma   90.00
#
_symmetry.space_group_name_H-M   'P 1'
#
loop_
_entity.id
_entity.type
_entity.pdbx_description
1 polymer ?
#
loop_
_entity_poly.entity_id
_entity_poly.type
_entity_poly.pdbx_seq_one_letter_code
_entity_poly.pdbx_strand_id
1 'polypeptide(L)'
;MVWMRLTLQLMWPLVKFKKENEMKKKICLFSALLFLLANVWLWNVDTWSEGIEKAAEITEAVRGNYYKQVNSEELIYESIKGMLPTLDPHSYFLSSERLSNLKEDYKGKYYGLGIMIQKHGDRLMVISPLEGTPAYRLGIQPGDIISHIEGESTKPISSYEAMLKLRGEKGTQVNITIIREGLEEPLQFTIVREEIPLHSVPYAFMLTQETGYIYIRNFSTTTTQEFEQKMENLLQKGMKNLVLDFRDNSGGTFVQSLEISDEFLQEGETIVSIKGRKKQYNKLFIATKADQFEDIPVVVLINRGSASAPEIVAGALQDNDRTLIVGETSFGKGLVQTIFPVSNEAALALTTARYYTPSGRSIQRDYSNLEDWILRREVSPKEREVTYTNKGRKVLGQGGISPDYEASLSFKRLTYILLSRGTFFAYARKFAEKETELSKKYRLPSEEKPGDSATKEISKDLVIDSEYLQDFKRYLDSIEFSYDEDDFAEAEAEIKREIKRELVSFIWSIEDGMKAYRLEDPVVQKAVGLMDQAKKMIS
;
A
#
# COMPACT_ATOMS: atom_id res chain seq x y z
N MET A 1 39.42 -43.93 11.04
CA MET A 1 40.75 -44.58 11.24
C MET A 1 41.30 -45.28 10.00
N VAL A 2 40.51 -45.94 9.16
CA VAL A 2 41.01 -46.63 7.94
C VAL A 2 41.54 -45.66 6.88
N TRP A 3 40.90 -44.52 6.67
CA TRP A 3 41.32 -43.50 5.70
C TRP A 3 42.61 -42.76 6.09
N MET A 4 42.85 -42.59 7.39
CA MET A 4 44.06 -41.92 7.87
C MET A 4 45.31 -42.78 7.67
N ARG A 5 45.19 -44.12 7.62
CA ARG A 5 46.33 -45.03 7.29
C ARG A 5 46.64 -45.04 5.79
N LEU A 6 45.64 -44.91 4.93
CA LEU A 6 45.85 -44.84 3.47
C LEU A 6 46.53 -43.55 3.05
N THR A 7 46.18 -42.41 3.64
CA THR A 7 46.82 -41.13 3.34
C THR A 7 48.29 -41.05 3.79
N LEU A 8 48.62 -41.68 4.95
CA LEU A 8 49.99 -41.76 5.45
C LEU A 8 50.88 -42.68 4.58
N GLN A 9 50.31 -43.76 4.01
CA GLN A 9 51.05 -44.64 3.09
C GLN A 9 51.33 -44.03 1.73
N LEU A 10 50.47 -43.13 1.27
CA LEU A 10 50.68 -42.39 -0.01
C LEU A 10 51.65 -41.18 0.14
N MET A 11 51.83 -40.67 1.34
CA MET A 11 52.75 -39.54 1.59
C MET A 11 54.20 -39.99 1.93
N TRP A 12 54.44 -41.23 2.34
CA TRP A 12 55.78 -41.72 2.73
C TRP A 12 56.82 -41.77 1.61
N PRO A 13 56.51 -42.01 0.32
CA PRO A 13 57.46 -41.92 -0.78
C PRO A 13 57.90 -40.49 -1.14
N LEU A 14 57.05 -39.47 -0.81
CA LEU A 14 57.28 -38.07 -1.18
C LEU A 14 58.33 -37.37 -0.30
N VAL A 15 58.58 -37.89 0.91
CA VAL A 15 59.54 -37.30 1.85
C VAL A 15 60.99 -37.66 1.54
N LYS A 16 61.25 -38.68 0.70
CA LYS A 16 62.60 -39.18 0.39
C LYS A 16 63.29 -38.53 -0.83
N PHE A 17 62.61 -37.63 -1.60
CA PHE A 17 63.21 -36.96 -2.75
C PHE A 17 63.57 -35.51 -2.41
N LYS A 18 64.76 -35.37 -1.81
CA LYS A 18 65.46 -34.08 -1.62
C LYS A 18 66.10 -33.68 -2.95
N LYS A 19 65.47 -32.83 -3.71
CA LYS A 19 66.00 -32.12 -4.92
C LYS A 19 65.22 -32.30 -6.21
N GLU A 20 63.91 -32.41 -6.20
CA GLU A 20 63.17 -32.16 -7.45
C GLU A 20 61.81 -31.46 -7.18
N ASN A 21 61.79 -30.27 -7.66
CA ASN A 21 60.60 -29.54 -8.14
C ASN A 21 59.77 -28.75 -7.12
N GLU A 22 59.90 -27.46 -7.23
CA GLU A 22 58.92 -26.44 -6.82
C GLU A 22 57.47 -26.84 -7.17
N MET A 23 57.30 -27.58 -8.26
CA MET A 23 56.00 -28.08 -8.73
C MET A 23 55.40 -29.14 -7.81
N LYS A 24 56.21 -30.05 -7.24
CA LYS A 24 55.75 -31.07 -6.26
C LYS A 24 55.33 -30.41 -4.94
N LYS A 25 56.05 -29.36 -4.52
CA LYS A 25 55.65 -28.55 -3.34
C LYS A 25 54.34 -27.82 -3.57
N LYS A 26 54.14 -27.26 -4.77
CA LYS A 26 52.90 -26.59 -5.16
C LYS A 26 51.70 -27.57 -5.21
N ILE A 27 51.93 -28.79 -5.73
CA ILE A 27 50.90 -29.85 -5.76
C ILE A 27 50.53 -30.30 -4.33
N CYS A 28 51.53 -30.52 -3.43
CA CYS A 28 51.26 -30.85 -2.05
C CYS A 28 50.54 -29.75 -1.28
N LEU A 29 50.91 -28.49 -1.50
CA LEU A 29 50.21 -27.33 -0.93
C LEU A 29 48.75 -27.20 -1.46
N PHE A 30 48.57 -27.42 -2.75
CA PHE A 30 47.24 -27.39 -3.37
C PHE A 30 46.35 -28.55 -2.88
N SER A 31 46.94 -29.74 -2.74
CA SER A 31 46.21 -30.93 -2.17
C SER A 31 45.89 -30.73 -0.68
N ALA A 32 46.77 -30.11 0.12
CA ALA A 32 46.50 -29.76 1.50
C ALA A 32 45.41 -28.67 1.61
N LEU A 33 45.40 -27.67 0.71
CA LEU A 33 44.38 -26.65 0.64
C LEU A 33 43.04 -27.22 0.22
N LEU A 34 42.98 -28.11 -0.76
CA LEU A 34 41.79 -28.83 -1.17
C LEU A 34 41.24 -29.72 -0.01
N PHE A 35 42.11 -30.36 0.72
CA PHE A 35 41.73 -31.17 1.89
C PHE A 35 41.16 -30.29 3.00
N LEU A 36 41.75 -29.15 3.29
CA LEU A 36 41.23 -28.14 4.22
C LEU A 36 39.88 -27.59 3.80
N LEU A 37 39.75 -27.23 2.51
CA LEU A 37 38.47 -26.75 1.96
C LEU A 37 37.39 -27.83 2.00
N ALA A 38 37.72 -29.09 1.72
CA ALA A 38 36.79 -30.21 1.81
C ALA A 38 36.36 -30.45 3.27
N ASN A 39 37.26 -30.34 4.25
CA ASN A 39 36.89 -30.46 5.67
C ASN A 39 36.02 -29.28 6.16
N VAL A 40 36.30 -28.05 5.73
CA VAL A 40 35.45 -26.89 6.02
C VAL A 40 34.08 -27.06 5.40
N TRP A 41 34.00 -27.64 4.18
CA TRP A 41 32.72 -27.91 3.51
C TRP A 41 31.95 -29.03 4.22
N LEU A 42 32.59 -30.11 4.62
CA LEU A 42 32.00 -31.19 5.43
C LEU A 42 31.51 -30.72 6.81
N TRP A 43 32.26 -29.83 7.48
CA TRP A 43 31.83 -29.24 8.74
C TRP A 43 30.55 -28.39 8.61
N ASN A 44 30.43 -27.63 7.55
CA ASN A 44 29.21 -26.84 7.26
C ASN A 44 27.99 -27.75 6.93
N VAL A 45 28.21 -28.89 6.29
CA VAL A 45 27.14 -29.84 5.98
C VAL A 45 26.65 -30.55 7.27
N ASP A 46 27.55 -30.89 8.17
CA ASP A 46 27.21 -31.57 9.45
C ASP A 46 26.34 -30.67 10.36
N THR A 47 26.67 -29.37 10.45
CA THR A 47 25.87 -28.43 11.28
C THR A 47 24.46 -28.19 10.72
N TRP A 48 24.27 -28.27 9.39
CA TRP A 48 22.96 -28.18 8.76
C TRP A 48 22.11 -29.44 9.01
N SER A 49 22.69 -30.62 8.85
CA SER A 49 21.99 -31.90 9.09
C SER A 49 21.56 -32.05 10.53
N GLU A 50 22.42 -31.71 11.50
CA GLU A 50 22.10 -31.71 12.93
C GLU A 50 20.96 -30.72 13.26
N GLY A 51 20.90 -29.55 12.64
CA GLY A 51 19.85 -28.58 12.86
C GLY A 51 18.47 -29.05 12.37
N ILE A 52 18.44 -29.67 11.17
CA ILE A 52 17.21 -30.25 10.59
C ILE A 52 16.76 -31.47 11.44
N GLU A 53 17.66 -32.32 11.86
CA GLU A 53 17.37 -33.49 12.66
C GLU A 53 16.76 -33.09 14.03
N LYS A 54 17.32 -32.09 14.71
CA LYS A 54 16.76 -31.52 15.93
C LYS A 54 15.38 -30.92 15.75
N ALA A 55 15.16 -30.19 14.64
CA ALA A 55 13.84 -29.62 14.34
C ALA A 55 12.80 -30.73 14.12
N ALA A 56 13.17 -31.82 13.43
CA ALA A 56 12.32 -33.00 13.24
C ALA A 56 12.01 -33.71 14.56
N GLU A 57 13.02 -33.92 15.43
CA GLU A 57 12.85 -34.51 16.75
C GLU A 57 11.90 -33.69 17.64
N ILE A 58 12.04 -32.37 17.65
CA ILE A 58 11.15 -31.47 18.40
C ILE A 58 9.73 -31.57 17.86
N THR A 59 9.56 -31.56 16.56
CA THR A 59 8.23 -31.67 15.91
C THR A 59 7.56 -32.98 16.28
N GLU A 60 8.28 -34.08 16.25
CA GLU A 60 7.77 -35.40 16.62
C GLU A 60 7.45 -35.48 18.13
N ALA A 61 8.30 -34.89 19.00
CA ALA A 61 8.03 -34.82 20.43
C ALA A 61 6.75 -34.02 20.74
N VAL A 62 6.52 -32.88 20.05
CA VAL A 62 5.29 -32.11 20.18
C VAL A 62 4.09 -32.91 19.70
N ARG A 63 4.17 -33.55 18.52
CA ARG A 63 3.10 -34.36 17.96
C ARG A 63 2.71 -35.53 18.85
N GLY A 64 3.71 -36.18 19.48
CA GLY A 64 3.51 -37.37 20.30
C GLY A 64 3.07 -37.10 21.74
N ASN A 65 3.38 -35.92 22.30
CA ASN A 65 3.21 -35.66 23.73
C ASN A 65 2.26 -34.49 24.06
N TYR A 66 1.88 -33.65 23.08
CA TYR A 66 0.97 -32.56 23.38
C TYR A 66 -0.43 -33.08 23.72
N TYR A 67 -1.10 -32.45 24.69
CA TYR A 67 -2.37 -32.93 25.27
C TYR A 67 -3.56 -32.94 24.30
N LYS A 68 -3.44 -32.28 23.16
CA LYS A 68 -4.42 -32.30 22.06
C LYS A 68 -3.74 -32.76 20.77
N GLN A 69 -4.55 -33.25 19.83
CA GLN A 69 -4.04 -33.57 18.50
C GLN A 69 -3.52 -32.30 17.80
N VAL A 70 -2.34 -32.38 17.23
CA VAL A 70 -1.65 -31.27 16.57
C VAL A 70 -1.57 -31.53 15.06
N ASN A 71 -1.82 -30.50 14.28
CA ASN A 71 -1.61 -30.53 12.84
C ASN A 71 -0.11 -30.33 12.54
N SER A 72 0.55 -31.35 12.01
CA SER A 72 1.99 -31.31 11.71
C SER A 72 2.36 -30.28 10.65
N GLU A 73 1.48 -30.05 9.67
CA GLU A 73 1.69 -29.06 8.61
C GLU A 73 1.68 -27.64 9.18
N GLU A 74 0.73 -27.35 10.06
CA GLU A 74 0.64 -26.05 10.75
C GLU A 74 1.87 -25.79 11.63
N LEU A 75 2.37 -26.80 12.35
CA LEU A 75 3.61 -26.69 13.12
C LEU A 75 4.82 -26.34 12.27
N ILE A 76 4.95 -26.96 11.10
CA ILE A 76 6.04 -26.67 10.16
C ILE A 76 5.92 -25.24 9.64
N TYR A 77 4.74 -24.81 9.24
CA TYR A 77 4.52 -23.45 8.75
C TYR A 77 4.79 -22.38 9.82
N GLU A 78 4.36 -22.61 11.06
CA GLU A 78 4.66 -21.69 12.17
C GLU A 78 6.17 -21.66 12.50
N SER A 79 6.87 -22.79 12.37
CA SER A 79 8.33 -22.84 12.52
C SER A 79 9.04 -22.00 11.45
N ILE A 80 8.59 -22.06 10.18
CA ILE A 80 9.11 -21.23 9.10
C ILE A 80 8.83 -19.75 9.37
N LYS A 81 7.61 -19.41 9.82
CA LYS A 81 7.26 -18.04 10.22
C LYS A 81 8.12 -17.52 11.37
N GLY A 82 8.50 -18.38 12.32
CA GLY A 82 9.42 -18.03 13.41
C GLY A 82 10.86 -17.74 12.95
N MET A 83 11.32 -18.42 11.90
CA MET A 83 12.67 -18.27 11.36
C MET A 83 12.87 -16.96 10.57
N LEU A 84 11.90 -16.56 9.77
CA LEU A 84 12.04 -15.47 8.81
C LEU A 84 12.25 -14.08 9.44
N PRO A 85 11.58 -13.70 10.55
CA PRO A 85 11.80 -12.44 11.24
C PRO A 85 13.22 -12.24 11.78
N THR A 86 14.01 -13.32 11.91
CA THR A 86 15.43 -13.22 12.29
C THR A 86 16.30 -12.62 11.19
N LEU A 87 15.81 -12.57 9.94
CA LEU A 87 16.51 -12.00 8.80
C LEU A 87 16.21 -10.50 8.68
N ASP A 88 14.93 -10.15 8.57
CA ASP A 88 14.42 -8.79 8.46
C ASP A 88 12.88 -8.79 8.61
N PRO A 89 12.23 -7.63 8.87
CA PRO A 89 10.77 -7.57 9.04
C PRO A 89 9.97 -7.71 7.73
N HIS A 90 10.63 -7.86 6.59
CA HIS A 90 10.00 -7.89 5.27
C HIS A 90 10.10 -9.25 4.58
N SER A 91 10.94 -10.17 5.09
CA SER A 91 11.00 -11.55 4.62
C SER A 91 9.91 -12.38 5.31
N TYR A 92 9.01 -13.00 4.53
CA TYR A 92 7.89 -13.74 5.11
C TYR A 92 7.44 -14.91 4.21
N PHE A 93 6.74 -15.84 4.84
CA PHE A 93 6.12 -16.98 4.17
C PHE A 93 4.72 -16.60 3.67
N LEU A 94 4.44 -16.98 2.43
CA LEU A 94 3.14 -16.82 1.78
C LEU A 94 2.43 -18.18 1.76
N SER A 95 1.40 -18.34 2.58
CA SER A 95 0.44 -19.44 2.46
C SER A 95 -0.34 -19.33 1.14
N SER A 96 -1.06 -20.39 0.76
CA SER A 96 -1.91 -20.44 -0.43
C SER A 96 -2.83 -19.23 -0.54
N GLU A 97 -3.53 -18.92 0.53
CA GLU A 97 -4.45 -17.79 0.62
C GLU A 97 -3.74 -16.44 0.42
N ARG A 98 -2.64 -16.19 1.15
CA ARG A 98 -1.87 -14.94 1.03
C ARG A 98 -1.23 -14.77 -0.34
N LEU A 99 -0.79 -15.88 -0.94
CA LEU A 99 -0.21 -15.86 -2.29
C LEU A 99 -1.29 -15.56 -3.34
N SER A 100 -2.51 -16.10 -3.17
CA SER A 100 -3.65 -15.79 -4.05
C SER A 100 -4.03 -14.31 -3.95
N ASN A 101 -4.20 -13.79 -2.74
CA ASN A 101 -4.53 -12.38 -2.51
C ASN A 101 -3.46 -11.44 -3.09
N LEU A 102 -2.17 -11.76 -2.90
CA LEU A 102 -1.08 -10.98 -3.50
C LEU A 102 -1.13 -10.98 -5.03
N LYS A 103 -1.45 -12.14 -5.64
CA LYS A 103 -1.61 -12.24 -7.09
C LYS A 103 -2.82 -11.44 -7.59
N GLU A 104 -3.93 -11.42 -6.85
CA GLU A 104 -5.12 -10.62 -7.17
C GLU A 104 -4.80 -9.12 -7.09
N ASP A 105 -4.18 -8.68 -6.01
CA ASP A 105 -3.77 -7.28 -5.83
C ASP A 105 -2.80 -6.82 -6.93
N TYR A 106 -1.84 -7.67 -7.30
CA TYR A 106 -0.92 -7.37 -8.41
C TYR A 106 -1.62 -7.33 -9.76
N LYS A 107 -2.64 -8.16 -9.99
CA LYS A 107 -3.42 -8.14 -11.22
C LYS A 107 -4.39 -6.96 -11.31
N GLY A 108 -4.60 -6.22 -10.22
CA GLY A 108 -5.57 -5.13 -10.16
C GLY A 108 -7.02 -5.59 -10.29
N LYS A 109 -7.35 -6.81 -9.84
CA LYS A 109 -8.70 -7.37 -9.88
C LYS A 109 -8.86 -8.54 -8.91
N TYR A 110 -10.09 -8.73 -8.46
CA TYR A 110 -10.47 -9.89 -7.65
C TYR A 110 -11.82 -10.44 -8.10
N TYR A 111 -12.19 -11.61 -7.61
CA TYR A 111 -13.52 -12.18 -7.86
C TYR A 111 -14.37 -12.03 -6.61
N GLY A 112 -15.54 -11.40 -6.76
CA GLY A 112 -16.42 -11.09 -5.64
C GLY A 112 -17.68 -10.37 -6.07
N LEU A 113 -18.21 -9.54 -5.17
CA LEU A 113 -19.51 -8.88 -5.34
C LEU A 113 -19.41 -7.44 -5.84
N GLY A 114 -18.25 -6.80 -5.65
CA GLY A 114 -18.07 -5.37 -5.93
C GLY A 114 -18.71 -4.47 -4.87
N ILE A 115 -18.46 -4.75 -3.59
CA ILE A 115 -18.97 -3.97 -2.46
C ILE A 115 -17.79 -3.44 -1.64
N MET A 116 -17.80 -2.16 -1.37
CA MET A 116 -16.94 -1.55 -0.37
C MET A 116 -17.63 -1.67 0.98
N ILE A 117 -16.98 -2.35 1.93
CA ILE A 117 -17.53 -2.63 3.27
C ILE A 117 -16.64 -2.05 4.36
N GLN A 118 -17.24 -1.66 5.46
CA GLN A 118 -16.54 -1.23 6.67
C GLN A 118 -17.29 -1.70 7.91
N LYS A 119 -16.55 -2.07 8.96
CA LYS A 119 -17.14 -2.45 10.23
C LYS A 119 -17.23 -1.24 11.15
N HIS A 120 -18.43 -0.99 11.67
CA HIS A 120 -18.71 0.02 12.69
C HIS A 120 -19.32 -0.66 13.91
N GLY A 121 -18.54 -0.78 14.98
CA GLY A 121 -18.93 -1.59 16.14
C GLY A 121 -19.11 -3.06 15.76
N ASP A 122 -20.29 -3.62 15.97
CA ASP A 122 -20.67 -4.99 15.59
C ASP A 122 -21.35 -5.11 14.22
N ARG A 123 -21.53 -4.00 13.49
CA ARG A 123 -22.25 -3.94 12.22
C ARG A 123 -21.29 -3.88 11.03
N LEU A 124 -21.47 -4.79 10.07
CA LEU A 124 -20.76 -4.76 8.80
C LEU A 124 -21.59 -3.96 7.78
N MET A 125 -21.15 -2.74 7.49
CA MET A 125 -21.90 -1.78 6.67
C MET A 125 -21.37 -1.71 5.24
N VAL A 126 -22.25 -1.61 4.28
CA VAL A 126 -21.98 -1.27 2.89
C VAL A 126 -21.70 0.24 2.81
N ILE A 127 -20.48 0.61 2.43
CA ILE A 127 -20.13 2.00 2.16
C ILE A 127 -20.59 2.40 0.78
N SER A 128 -20.31 1.55 -0.23
CA SER A 128 -20.80 1.73 -1.58
C SER A 128 -20.68 0.43 -2.38
N PRO A 129 -21.70 0.05 -3.18
CA PRO A 129 -21.50 -0.87 -4.27
C PRO A 129 -20.73 -0.17 -5.39
N LEU A 130 -19.84 -0.90 -6.07
CA LEU A 130 -19.13 -0.40 -7.24
C LEU A 130 -20.02 -0.48 -8.48
N GLU A 131 -20.09 0.60 -9.25
CA GLU A 131 -20.93 0.68 -10.45
C GLU A 131 -20.62 -0.46 -11.44
N GLY A 132 -21.65 -1.02 -12.06
CA GLY A 132 -21.53 -2.11 -13.02
C GLY A 132 -21.25 -3.49 -12.43
N THR A 133 -21.09 -3.62 -11.10
CA THR A 133 -20.81 -4.89 -10.41
C THR A 133 -22.09 -5.66 -10.03
N PRO A 134 -21.98 -6.95 -9.66
CA PRO A 134 -23.15 -7.75 -9.26
C PRO A 134 -23.98 -7.10 -8.15
N ALA A 135 -23.33 -6.59 -7.12
CA ALA A 135 -24.03 -5.94 -6.00
C ALA A 135 -24.78 -4.69 -6.43
N TYR A 136 -24.19 -3.87 -7.28
CA TYR A 136 -24.81 -2.67 -7.83
C TYR A 136 -26.08 -3.02 -8.64
N ARG A 137 -25.97 -4.02 -9.52
CA ARG A 137 -27.11 -4.47 -10.36
C ARG A 137 -28.27 -5.04 -9.56
N LEU A 138 -28.00 -5.62 -8.39
CA LEU A 138 -29.00 -6.17 -7.50
C LEU A 138 -29.61 -5.12 -6.55
N GLY A 139 -29.20 -3.86 -6.65
CA GLY A 139 -29.75 -2.77 -5.85
C GLY A 139 -29.31 -2.77 -4.39
N ILE A 140 -28.11 -3.30 -4.10
CA ILE A 140 -27.47 -3.08 -2.80
C ILE A 140 -27.10 -1.59 -2.70
N GLN A 141 -27.32 -1.00 -1.53
CA GLN A 141 -27.24 0.44 -1.32
C GLN A 141 -26.21 0.80 -0.25
N PRO A 142 -25.63 2.00 -0.32
CA PRO A 142 -24.86 2.55 0.79
C PRO A 142 -25.72 2.58 2.07
N GLY A 143 -25.12 2.19 3.22
CA GLY A 143 -25.81 2.10 4.50
C GLY A 143 -26.48 0.74 4.79
N ASP A 144 -26.63 -0.14 3.82
CA ASP A 144 -27.07 -1.51 4.06
C ASP A 144 -26.15 -2.22 5.07
N ILE A 145 -26.72 -3.00 5.99
CA ILE A 145 -25.97 -3.80 6.96
C ILE A 145 -25.99 -5.26 6.51
N ILE A 146 -24.83 -5.80 6.19
CA ILE A 146 -24.69 -7.24 5.93
C ILE A 146 -24.69 -7.96 7.26
N SER A 147 -25.83 -8.54 7.64
CA SER A 147 -26.02 -9.22 8.92
C SER A 147 -25.54 -10.67 8.92
N HIS A 148 -25.64 -11.37 7.77
CA HIS A 148 -25.17 -12.74 7.60
C HIS A 148 -24.52 -12.93 6.24
N ILE A 149 -23.54 -13.84 6.18
CA ILE A 149 -22.89 -14.35 4.96
C ILE A 149 -22.95 -15.88 5.07
N GLU A 150 -23.54 -16.55 4.07
CA GLU A 150 -23.77 -18.02 4.07
C GLU A 150 -24.50 -18.50 5.35
N GLY A 151 -25.44 -17.70 5.86
CA GLY A 151 -26.18 -17.98 7.10
C GLY A 151 -25.42 -17.74 8.40
N GLU A 152 -24.12 -17.41 8.35
CA GLU A 152 -23.30 -17.09 9.51
C GLU A 152 -23.35 -15.59 9.84
N SER A 153 -23.51 -15.24 11.11
CA SER A 153 -23.55 -13.85 11.56
C SER A 153 -22.21 -13.12 11.33
N THR A 154 -22.30 -11.88 10.84
CA THR A 154 -21.13 -11.01 10.64
C THR A 154 -20.68 -10.27 11.90
N LYS A 155 -21.44 -10.35 13.01
CA LYS A 155 -21.12 -9.65 14.26
C LYS A 155 -19.74 -10.02 14.84
N PRO A 156 -19.33 -11.31 14.92
CA PRO A 156 -18.05 -11.67 15.52
C PRO A 156 -16.83 -11.49 14.61
N ILE A 157 -17.02 -11.38 13.28
CA ILE A 157 -15.92 -11.35 12.32
C ILE A 157 -15.46 -9.91 12.00
N SER A 158 -14.20 -9.76 11.64
CA SER A 158 -13.61 -8.50 11.17
C SER A 158 -14.06 -8.17 9.73
N SER A 159 -13.86 -6.92 9.29
CA SER A 159 -14.07 -6.55 7.88
C SER A 159 -13.23 -7.39 6.92
N TYR A 160 -12.02 -7.78 7.33
CA TYR A 160 -11.13 -8.62 6.54
C TYR A 160 -11.68 -10.04 6.37
N GLU A 161 -12.10 -10.68 7.46
CA GLU A 161 -12.72 -12.01 7.40
C GLU A 161 -14.02 -12.00 6.58
N ALA A 162 -14.84 -10.95 6.71
CA ALA A 162 -16.03 -10.78 5.88
C ALA A 162 -15.65 -10.64 4.39
N MET A 163 -14.62 -9.85 4.08
CA MET A 163 -14.10 -9.72 2.71
C MET A 163 -13.70 -11.07 2.12
N LEU A 164 -12.99 -11.91 2.88
CA LEU A 164 -12.60 -13.26 2.44
C LEU A 164 -13.81 -14.16 2.14
N LYS A 165 -14.88 -14.09 2.96
CA LYS A 165 -16.11 -14.83 2.73
C LYS A 165 -16.90 -14.32 1.51
N LEU A 166 -16.87 -13.03 1.23
CA LEU A 166 -17.55 -12.41 0.08
C LEU A 166 -16.78 -12.63 -1.23
N ARG A 167 -15.44 -12.76 -1.19
CA ARG A 167 -14.61 -13.18 -2.32
C ARG A 167 -14.70 -14.69 -2.54
N GLY A 168 -14.23 -15.17 -3.68
CA GLY A 168 -14.18 -16.59 -4.03
C GLY A 168 -14.02 -16.79 -5.53
N GLU A 169 -14.12 -18.02 -6.00
CA GLU A 169 -13.95 -18.35 -7.42
C GLU A 169 -15.02 -17.69 -8.29
N LYS A 170 -14.61 -17.24 -9.50
CA LYS A 170 -15.52 -16.67 -10.49
C LYS A 170 -16.67 -17.61 -10.81
N GLY A 171 -17.88 -17.10 -10.81
CA GLY A 171 -19.09 -17.86 -11.12
C GLY A 171 -19.68 -18.63 -9.96
N THR A 172 -19.01 -18.69 -8.80
CA THR A 172 -19.61 -19.26 -7.59
C THR A 172 -20.60 -18.28 -6.97
N GLN A 173 -21.58 -18.80 -6.20
CA GLN A 173 -22.58 -17.99 -5.53
C GLN A 173 -22.18 -17.71 -4.08
N VAL A 174 -22.70 -16.63 -3.54
CA VAL A 174 -22.68 -16.33 -2.10
C VAL A 174 -24.03 -15.75 -1.68
N ASN A 175 -24.54 -16.23 -0.55
CA ASN A 175 -25.79 -15.77 0.03
C ASN A 175 -25.50 -14.74 1.12
N ILE A 176 -26.12 -13.57 1.04
CA ILE A 176 -26.02 -12.54 2.06
C ILE A 176 -27.38 -12.09 2.54
N THR A 177 -27.49 -11.78 3.82
CA THR A 177 -28.67 -11.18 4.42
C THR A 177 -28.37 -9.73 4.76
N ILE A 178 -29.19 -8.83 4.25
CA ILE A 178 -29.07 -7.38 4.44
C ILE A 178 -30.21 -6.87 5.31
N ILE A 179 -29.87 -6.08 6.31
CA ILE A 179 -30.80 -5.24 7.05
C ILE A 179 -30.70 -3.84 6.45
N ARG A 180 -31.82 -3.35 5.91
CA ARG A 180 -31.92 -1.99 5.34
C ARG A 180 -32.82 -1.15 6.23
N GLU A 181 -32.38 0.06 6.56
CA GLU A 181 -33.18 1.01 7.32
C GLU A 181 -34.49 1.32 6.56
N GLY A 182 -35.62 1.38 7.31
CA GLY A 182 -36.95 1.57 6.71
C GLY A 182 -37.66 0.29 6.23
N LEU A 183 -37.01 -0.87 6.29
CA LEU A 183 -37.64 -2.16 5.99
C LEU A 183 -37.76 -3.01 7.27
N GLU A 184 -38.95 -3.59 7.51
CA GLU A 184 -39.20 -4.48 8.67
C GLU A 184 -38.49 -5.83 8.50
N GLU A 185 -38.48 -6.37 7.27
CA GLU A 185 -37.93 -7.70 6.97
C GLU A 185 -36.55 -7.60 6.31
N PRO A 186 -35.59 -8.47 6.71
CA PRO A 186 -34.29 -8.54 6.07
C PRO A 186 -34.37 -8.98 4.60
N LEU A 187 -33.57 -8.40 3.75
CA LEU A 187 -33.44 -8.76 2.34
C LEU A 187 -32.45 -9.92 2.18
N GLN A 188 -32.83 -10.92 1.37
CA GLN A 188 -31.98 -12.05 1.02
C GLN A 188 -31.45 -11.87 -0.40
N PHE A 189 -30.14 -11.99 -0.58
CA PHE A 189 -29.51 -11.92 -1.89
C PHE A 189 -28.64 -13.15 -2.13
N THR A 190 -28.84 -13.80 -3.28
CA THR A 190 -27.91 -14.79 -3.83
C THR A 190 -27.15 -14.13 -4.96
N ILE A 191 -25.85 -13.93 -4.80
CA ILE A 191 -25.03 -13.14 -5.70
C ILE A 191 -23.96 -14.01 -6.34
N VAL A 192 -23.86 -13.97 -7.66
CA VAL A 192 -22.80 -14.65 -8.41
C VAL A 192 -21.54 -13.78 -8.36
N ARG A 193 -20.41 -14.36 -7.96
CA ARG A 193 -19.11 -13.68 -7.96
C ARG A 193 -18.62 -13.44 -9.37
N GLU A 194 -18.26 -12.19 -9.65
CA GLU A 194 -17.69 -11.76 -10.93
C GLU A 194 -16.31 -11.16 -10.74
N GLU A 195 -15.65 -10.88 -11.86
CA GLU A 195 -14.38 -10.13 -11.86
C GLU A 195 -14.65 -8.65 -11.55
N ILE A 196 -14.05 -8.17 -10.47
CA ILE A 196 -14.18 -6.80 -10.00
C ILE A 196 -12.85 -6.08 -10.19
N PRO A 197 -12.78 -5.01 -10.99
CA PRO A 197 -11.55 -4.25 -11.16
C PRO A 197 -11.19 -3.49 -9.87
N LEU A 198 -9.90 -3.52 -9.53
CA LEU A 198 -9.31 -2.73 -8.45
C LEU A 198 -8.49 -1.61 -9.08
N HIS A 199 -9.12 -0.48 -9.37
CA HIS A 199 -8.43 0.64 -9.99
C HIS A 199 -7.26 1.14 -9.13
N SER A 200 -6.07 1.13 -9.70
CA SER A 200 -4.86 1.71 -9.10
C SER A 200 -4.91 3.23 -9.10
N VAL A 201 -5.58 3.81 -10.09
CA VAL A 201 -5.76 5.26 -10.27
C VAL A 201 -7.24 5.61 -10.16
N PRO A 202 -7.83 5.54 -8.94
CA PRO A 202 -9.28 5.70 -8.75
C PRO A 202 -9.78 7.12 -9.03
N TYR A 203 -8.94 8.15 -8.83
CA TYR A 203 -9.34 9.55 -8.93
C TYR A 203 -8.39 10.35 -9.82
N ALA A 204 -8.97 11.12 -10.76
CA ALA A 204 -8.24 12.08 -11.58
C ALA A 204 -9.17 13.23 -12.02
N PHE A 205 -8.86 14.47 -11.60
CA PHE A 205 -9.70 15.62 -11.85
C PHE A 205 -8.88 16.91 -11.93
N MET A 206 -9.47 17.96 -12.49
CA MET A 206 -8.87 19.30 -12.48
C MET A 206 -9.07 19.94 -11.10
N LEU A 207 -7.96 20.38 -10.46
CA LEU A 207 -7.97 21.20 -9.23
C LEU A 207 -8.21 22.67 -9.56
N THR A 208 -7.59 23.16 -10.64
CA THR A 208 -7.76 24.51 -11.17
C THR A 208 -8.00 24.44 -12.67
N GLN A 209 -8.07 25.56 -13.38
CA GLN A 209 -8.20 25.56 -14.83
C GLN A 209 -6.99 24.92 -15.55
N GLU A 210 -5.80 24.93 -14.92
CA GLU A 210 -4.56 24.46 -15.54
C GLU A 210 -3.88 23.31 -14.76
N THR A 211 -4.30 23.03 -13.52
CA THR A 211 -3.65 22.03 -12.67
C THR A 211 -4.54 20.81 -12.52
N GLY A 212 -4.07 19.66 -12.99
CA GLY A 212 -4.68 18.35 -12.78
C GLY A 212 -4.20 17.73 -11.46
N TYR A 213 -4.96 16.74 -11.00
CA TYR A 213 -4.66 15.89 -9.86
C TYR A 213 -4.88 14.46 -10.24
N ILE A 214 -3.90 13.60 -9.92
CA ILE A 214 -4.00 12.15 -10.05
C ILE A 214 -3.59 11.52 -8.73
N TYR A 215 -4.43 10.61 -8.22
CA TYR A 215 -4.13 9.79 -7.06
C TYR A 215 -3.82 8.36 -7.49
N ILE A 216 -2.63 7.85 -7.15
CA ILE A 216 -2.24 6.45 -7.35
C ILE A 216 -2.26 5.75 -5.99
N ARG A 217 -3.27 4.89 -5.78
CA ARG A 217 -3.52 4.20 -4.51
C ARG A 217 -2.53 3.07 -4.25
N ASN A 218 -2.16 2.34 -5.29
CA ASN A 218 -1.20 1.21 -5.27
C ASN A 218 -0.63 0.98 -6.67
N PHE A 219 0.35 0.10 -6.80
CA PHE A 219 0.94 -0.29 -8.09
C PHE A 219 0.54 -1.72 -8.46
N SER A 220 -0.50 -1.88 -9.27
CA SER A 220 -0.91 -3.14 -9.92
C SER A 220 -0.38 -3.20 -11.36
N THR A 221 -0.59 -4.29 -12.06
CA THR A 221 -0.15 -4.45 -13.47
C THR A 221 -0.89 -3.54 -14.46
N THR A 222 -1.93 -2.84 -14.04
CA THR A 222 -2.73 -1.93 -14.87
C THR A 222 -2.43 -0.45 -14.58
N THR A 223 -1.53 -0.16 -13.62
CA THR A 223 -1.34 1.22 -13.12
C THR A 223 -0.89 2.18 -14.20
N THR A 224 0.11 1.83 -15.01
CA THR A 224 0.60 2.70 -16.08
C THR A 224 -0.49 2.98 -17.11
N GLN A 225 -1.21 1.96 -17.56
CA GLN A 225 -2.31 2.13 -18.51
C GLN A 225 -3.42 3.02 -17.95
N GLU A 226 -3.83 2.82 -16.69
CA GLU A 226 -4.83 3.65 -16.02
C GLU A 226 -4.34 5.10 -15.89
N PHE A 227 -3.06 5.28 -15.54
CA PHE A 227 -2.43 6.59 -15.41
C PHE A 227 -2.40 7.34 -16.74
N GLU A 228 -1.90 6.73 -17.81
CA GLU A 228 -1.86 7.31 -19.16
C GLU A 228 -3.25 7.77 -19.62
N GLN A 229 -4.26 6.90 -19.45
CA GLN A 229 -5.64 7.25 -19.80
C GLN A 229 -6.16 8.47 -19.00
N LYS A 230 -5.85 8.55 -17.70
CA LYS A 230 -6.24 9.69 -16.87
C LYS A 230 -5.48 10.95 -17.26
N MET A 231 -4.18 10.85 -17.60
CA MET A 231 -3.37 11.96 -18.12
C MET A 231 -3.95 12.52 -19.41
N GLU A 232 -4.26 11.68 -20.38
CA GLU A 232 -4.88 12.10 -21.64
C GLU A 232 -6.20 12.85 -21.41
N ASN A 233 -7.07 12.33 -20.54
CA ASN A 233 -8.33 12.98 -20.18
C ASN A 233 -8.13 14.36 -19.54
N LEU A 234 -7.11 14.53 -18.69
CA LEU A 234 -6.80 15.82 -18.07
C LEU A 234 -6.20 16.79 -19.07
N LEU A 235 -5.34 16.34 -19.98
CA LEU A 235 -4.78 17.15 -21.08
C LEU A 235 -5.88 17.68 -22.00
N GLN A 236 -6.87 16.84 -22.35
CA GLN A 236 -8.04 17.26 -23.13
C GLN A 236 -8.88 18.32 -22.42
N LYS A 237 -8.86 18.34 -21.07
CA LYS A 237 -9.51 19.37 -20.23
C LYS A 237 -8.66 20.64 -20.05
N GLY A 238 -7.48 20.73 -20.69
CA GLY A 238 -6.61 21.89 -20.65
C GLY A 238 -5.58 21.87 -19.51
N MET A 239 -5.28 20.70 -18.93
CA MET A 239 -4.22 20.57 -17.94
C MET A 239 -2.86 20.99 -18.51
N LYS A 240 -2.11 21.75 -17.71
CA LYS A 240 -0.73 22.16 -18.01
C LYS A 240 0.25 21.74 -16.91
N ASN A 241 -0.23 21.43 -15.70
CA ASN A 241 0.55 21.07 -14.54
C ASN A 241 -0.12 19.91 -13.80
N LEU A 242 0.65 19.10 -13.09
CA LEU A 242 0.15 17.92 -12.38
C LEU A 242 0.52 17.92 -10.90
N VAL A 243 -0.44 17.61 -10.04
CA VAL A 243 -0.22 17.11 -8.68
C VAL A 243 -0.39 15.59 -8.71
N LEU A 244 0.69 14.86 -8.46
CA LEU A 244 0.72 13.39 -8.41
C LEU A 244 0.77 12.92 -6.96
N ASP A 245 -0.31 12.32 -6.48
CA ASP A 245 -0.48 11.97 -5.06
C ASP A 245 -0.24 10.48 -4.81
N PHE A 246 0.79 10.17 -4.03
CA PHE A 246 1.15 8.84 -3.55
C PHE A 246 0.92 8.65 -2.05
N ARG A 247 0.23 9.55 -1.38
CA ARG A 247 -0.03 9.41 0.06
C ARG A 247 -0.81 8.12 0.33
N ASP A 248 -0.43 7.40 1.38
CA ASP A 248 -0.99 6.12 1.81
C ASP A 248 -0.87 4.99 0.78
N ASN A 249 0.00 5.14 -0.21
CA ASN A 249 0.31 4.11 -1.19
C ASN A 249 1.43 3.19 -0.66
N SER A 250 1.09 1.98 -0.28
CA SER A 250 2.01 0.98 0.27
C SER A 250 2.93 0.30 -0.75
N GLY A 251 2.80 0.65 -2.04
CA GLY A 251 3.61 0.10 -3.13
C GLY A 251 2.84 -0.87 -4.03
N GLY A 252 3.53 -1.87 -4.52
CA GLY A 252 3.02 -2.88 -5.43
C GLY A 252 4.10 -3.39 -6.38
N THR A 253 3.77 -3.53 -7.66
CA THR A 253 4.69 -4.11 -8.65
C THR A 253 5.84 -3.17 -8.99
N PHE A 254 7.06 -3.70 -8.93
CA PHE A 254 8.29 -2.94 -9.24
C PHE A 254 8.31 -2.41 -10.68
N VAL A 255 7.84 -3.21 -11.64
CA VAL A 255 7.84 -2.84 -13.06
C VAL A 255 7.02 -1.56 -13.29
N GLN A 256 5.85 -1.46 -12.68
CA GLN A 256 5.00 -0.29 -12.83
C GLN A 256 5.60 0.99 -12.22
N SER A 257 6.42 0.87 -11.17
CA SER A 257 7.16 2.03 -10.67
C SER A 257 8.24 2.52 -11.64
N LEU A 258 8.85 1.60 -12.40
CA LEU A 258 9.79 1.97 -13.48
C LEU A 258 9.05 2.68 -14.61
N GLU A 259 7.93 2.10 -15.07
CA GLU A 259 7.14 2.66 -16.17
C GLU A 259 6.59 4.05 -15.84
N ILE A 260 6.02 4.25 -14.64
CA ILE A 260 5.55 5.58 -14.19
C ILE A 260 6.72 6.58 -14.06
N SER A 261 7.91 6.14 -13.63
CA SER A 261 9.08 7.02 -13.59
C SER A 261 9.54 7.41 -15.00
N ASP A 262 9.49 6.44 -15.91
CA ASP A 262 9.89 6.59 -17.32
C ASP A 262 8.99 7.61 -18.05
N GLU A 263 7.72 7.78 -17.66
CA GLU A 263 6.78 8.78 -18.23
C GLU A 263 7.24 10.25 -18.02
N PHE A 264 8.15 10.50 -17.09
CA PHE A 264 8.56 11.85 -16.70
C PHE A 264 10.05 12.14 -16.88
N LEU A 265 10.89 11.12 -17.06
CA LEU A 265 12.34 11.25 -17.12
C LEU A 265 12.82 11.25 -18.57
N GLN A 266 13.95 11.91 -18.83
CA GLN A 266 14.58 11.91 -20.14
C GLN A 266 15.27 10.59 -20.43
N GLU A 267 15.30 10.19 -21.70
CA GLU A 267 15.99 8.97 -22.12
C GLU A 267 17.45 8.95 -21.60
N GLY A 268 17.81 7.84 -20.94
CA GLY A 268 19.13 7.65 -20.34
C GLY A 268 19.25 8.10 -18.89
N GLU A 269 18.28 8.84 -18.33
CA GLU A 269 18.30 9.17 -16.91
C GLU A 269 18.10 7.93 -16.03
N THR A 270 18.84 7.87 -14.93
CA THR A 270 18.73 6.74 -14.00
C THR A 270 17.41 6.81 -13.24
N ILE A 271 16.67 5.70 -13.24
CA ILE A 271 15.48 5.53 -12.38
C ILE A 271 15.91 4.98 -11.01
N VAL A 272 16.56 3.83 -11.00
CA VAL A 272 16.95 3.15 -9.76
C VAL A 272 18.06 2.14 -10.02
N SER A 273 18.95 1.92 -9.05
CA SER A 273 19.93 0.83 -9.08
C SER A 273 19.62 -0.19 -7.97
N ILE A 274 19.85 -1.46 -8.26
CA ILE A 274 19.66 -2.57 -7.32
C ILE A 274 21.00 -3.22 -7.04
N LYS A 275 21.32 -3.45 -5.76
CA LYS A 275 22.56 -4.13 -5.33
C LYS A 275 22.21 -5.23 -4.32
N GLY A 276 22.60 -6.46 -4.65
CA GLY A 276 22.41 -7.64 -3.80
C GLY A 276 23.72 -8.36 -3.51
N ARG A 277 23.69 -9.30 -2.57
CA ARG A 277 24.85 -10.15 -2.25
C ARG A 277 25.34 -10.95 -3.45
N LYS A 278 24.42 -11.48 -4.26
CA LYS A 278 24.74 -12.19 -5.49
C LYS A 278 24.73 -11.22 -6.66
N LYS A 279 25.77 -11.23 -7.51
CA LYS A 279 25.92 -10.31 -8.67
C LYS A 279 24.71 -10.33 -9.62
N GLN A 280 24.01 -11.44 -9.74
CA GLN A 280 22.81 -11.56 -10.58
C GLN A 280 21.66 -10.63 -10.18
N TYR A 281 21.64 -10.15 -8.94
CA TYR A 281 20.66 -9.18 -8.46
C TYR A 281 21.09 -7.73 -8.69
N ASN A 282 22.34 -7.48 -9.12
CA ASN A 282 22.79 -6.12 -9.40
C ASN A 282 22.24 -5.68 -10.75
N LYS A 283 21.43 -4.64 -10.77
CA LYS A 283 20.80 -4.09 -11.97
C LYS A 283 20.76 -2.58 -11.89
N LEU A 284 20.89 -1.93 -13.03
CA LEU A 284 20.64 -0.51 -13.22
C LEU A 284 19.44 -0.37 -14.15
N PHE A 285 18.49 0.46 -13.78
CA PHE A 285 17.33 0.79 -14.59
C PHE A 285 17.41 2.26 -14.96
N ILE A 286 17.26 2.53 -16.24
CA ILE A 286 17.29 3.87 -16.84
C ILE A 286 16.00 4.11 -17.61
N ALA A 287 15.63 5.36 -17.80
CA ALA A 287 14.55 5.77 -18.66
C ALA A 287 14.86 5.41 -20.12
N THR A 288 13.89 4.92 -20.85
CA THR A 288 14.05 4.31 -22.18
C THR A 288 13.14 4.88 -23.25
N LYS A 289 12.09 5.59 -22.85
CA LYS A 289 11.13 6.20 -23.77
C LYS A 289 11.51 7.65 -24.06
N ALA A 290 11.27 8.08 -25.28
CA ALA A 290 11.17 9.51 -25.61
C ALA A 290 9.74 9.94 -25.26
N ASP A 291 9.57 10.85 -24.42
CA ASP A 291 8.57 11.04 -23.40
C ASP A 291 7.28 11.67 -23.80
N GLN A 292 6.20 11.19 -23.15
CA GLN A 292 4.89 11.79 -23.31
C GLN A 292 4.69 13.01 -22.39
N PHE A 293 5.34 13.02 -21.19
CA PHE A 293 5.03 14.01 -20.14
C PHE A 293 6.25 14.72 -19.54
N GLU A 294 7.42 14.69 -20.20
CA GLU A 294 8.63 15.40 -19.77
C GLU A 294 8.42 16.89 -19.51
N ASP A 295 7.66 17.54 -20.38
CA ASP A 295 7.44 18.98 -20.34
C ASP A 295 6.33 19.42 -19.36
N ILE A 296 5.66 18.47 -18.68
CA ILE A 296 4.60 18.80 -17.74
C ILE A 296 5.19 19.04 -16.35
N PRO A 297 5.06 20.24 -15.76
CA PRO A 297 5.46 20.49 -14.38
C PRO A 297 4.70 19.58 -13.42
N VAL A 298 5.42 18.87 -12.54
CA VAL A 298 4.85 17.93 -11.59
C VAL A 298 5.28 18.28 -10.17
N VAL A 299 4.34 18.21 -9.24
CA VAL A 299 4.59 18.16 -7.80
C VAL A 299 4.07 16.83 -7.27
N VAL A 300 4.94 16.09 -6.58
CA VAL A 300 4.61 14.77 -6.03
C VAL A 300 4.27 14.90 -4.54
N LEU A 301 3.17 14.28 -4.11
CA LEU A 301 2.78 14.21 -2.70
C LEU A 301 3.12 12.85 -2.12
N ILE A 302 3.75 12.86 -0.96
CA ILE A 302 4.05 11.66 -0.17
C ILE A 302 3.71 11.87 1.31
N ASN A 303 3.54 10.74 2.02
CA ASN A 303 3.43 10.74 3.48
C ASN A 303 4.07 9.49 4.08
N ARG A 304 3.95 9.31 5.37
CA ARG A 304 4.47 8.13 6.10
C ARG A 304 3.90 6.78 5.62
N GLY A 305 2.78 6.80 4.88
CA GLY A 305 2.16 5.63 4.25
C GLY A 305 2.73 5.30 2.87
N SER A 306 3.48 6.21 2.25
CA SER A 306 4.11 6.01 0.94
C SER A 306 5.32 5.09 1.08
N ALA A 307 5.27 3.88 0.51
CA ALA A 307 6.29 2.85 0.69
C ALA A 307 6.65 2.12 -0.60
N SER A 308 7.93 1.73 -0.78
CA SER A 308 8.38 0.88 -1.88
C SER A 308 8.22 1.54 -3.27
N ALA A 309 7.30 1.11 -4.13
CA ALA A 309 7.10 1.62 -5.50
C ALA A 309 6.95 3.16 -5.57
N PRO A 310 6.10 3.82 -4.75
CA PRO A 310 6.05 5.29 -4.68
C PRO A 310 7.39 5.93 -4.33
N GLU A 311 8.20 5.27 -3.49
CA GLU A 311 9.51 5.80 -3.09
C GLU A 311 10.52 5.69 -4.23
N ILE A 312 10.38 4.69 -5.11
CA ILE A 312 11.17 4.57 -6.34
C ILE A 312 10.85 5.74 -7.26
N VAL A 313 9.56 5.98 -7.54
CA VAL A 313 9.11 7.09 -8.40
C VAL A 313 9.52 8.44 -7.82
N ALA A 314 9.17 8.71 -6.56
CA ALA A 314 9.51 9.97 -5.90
C ALA A 314 11.02 10.21 -5.83
N GLY A 315 11.81 9.17 -5.52
CA GLY A 315 13.26 9.25 -5.46
C GLY A 315 13.91 9.44 -6.83
N ALA A 316 13.40 8.76 -7.87
CA ALA A 316 13.86 8.94 -9.25
C ALA A 316 13.62 10.36 -9.73
N LEU A 317 12.42 10.88 -9.56
CA LEU A 317 12.07 12.23 -10.01
C LEU A 317 12.75 13.32 -9.17
N GLN A 318 12.89 13.13 -7.85
CA GLN A 318 13.59 14.10 -6.98
C GLN A 318 15.07 14.19 -7.32
N ASP A 319 15.77 13.06 -7.46
CA ASP A 319 17.22 13.03 -7.63
C ASP A 319 17.66 13.47 -9.04
N ASN A 320 16.80 13.30 -10.05
CA ASN A 320 16.97 13.87 -11.39
C ASN A 320 16.50 15.34 -11.50
N ASP A 321 16.13 15.98 -10.40
CA ASP A 321 15.64 17.36 -10.39
C ASP A 321 14.43 17.61 -11.30
N ARG A 322 13.59 16.58 -11.44
CA ARG A 322 12.39 16.61 -12.30
C ARG A 322 11.15 17.15 -11.59
N THR A 323 11.10 17.04 -10.26
CA THR A 323 9.93 17.40 -9.46
C THR A 323 10.31 17.99 -8.10
N LEU A 324 9.32 18.63 -7.47
CA LEU A 324 9.30 18.94 -6.04
C LEU A 324 8.47 17.91 -5.31
N ILE A 325 8.97 17.46 -4.16
CA ILE A 325 8.26 16.56 -3.27
C ILE A 325 7.65 17.37 -2.12
N VAL A 326 6.36 17.18 -1.87
CA VAL A 326 5.61 17.85 -0.80
C VAL A 326 4.95 16.82 0.11
N GLY A 327 4.96 17.05 1.41
CA GLY A 327 4.29 16.19 2.37
C GLY A 327 5.13 15.83 3.57
N GLU A 328 5.12 14.57 3.97
CA GLU A 328 5.92 14.02 5.08
C GLU A 328 6.96 13.04 4.55
N THR A 329 8.02 12.79 5.34
CA THR A 329 9.00 11.74 5.01
C THR A 329 8.29 10.40 4.80
N SER A 330 8.62 9.72 3.70
CA SER A 330 8.03 8.43 3.33
C SER A 330 8.40 7.29 4.29
N PHE A 331 7.87 6.10 4.08
CA PHE A 331 8.04 4.94 4.95
C PHE A 331 9.52 4.51 5.11
N GLY A 332 10.29 4.50 4.03
CA GLY A 332 11.69 4.05 4.04
C GLY A 332 11.87 2.54 3.79
N LYS A 333 11.14 1.96 2.80
CA LYS A 333 11.33 0.58 2.37
C LYS A 333 12.19 0.52 1.11
N GLY A 334 13.50 0.42 1.29
CA GLY A 334 14.52 0.32 0.23
C GLY A 334 14.98 -1.11 -0.08
N LEU A 335 14.15 -2.12 0.18
CA LEU A 335 14.44 -3.54 0.02
C LEU A 335 13.72 -4.13 -1.19
N VAL A 336 14.42 -5.00 -1.92
CA VAL A 336 13.86 -5.77 -3.03
C VAL A 336 13.56 -7.17 -2.55
N GLN A 337 12.29 -7.58 -2.66
CA GLN A 337 11.82 -8.91 -2.34
C GLN A 337 11.67 -9.74 -3.61
N THR A 338 12.23 -10.95 -3.57
CA THR A 338 12.06 -11.94 -4.62
C THR A 338 11.12 -13.03 -4.10
N ILE A 339 10.12 -13.38 -4.90
CA ILE A 339 9.19 -14.48 -4.58
C ILE A 339 9.78 -15.79 -5.08
N PHE A 340 10.04 -16.70 -4.14
CA PHE A 340 10.52 -18.06 -4.42
C PHE A 340 9.36 -19.05 -4.23
N PRO A 341 8.87 -19.71 -5.27
CA PRO A 341 7.90 -20.79 -5.11
C PRO A 341 8.47 -21.90 -4.24
N VAL A 342 7.74 -22.31 -3.20
CA VAL A 342 8.08 -23.46 -2.35
C VAL A 342 7.26 -24.67 -2.76
N SER A 343 6.00 -24.44 -3.17
CA SER A 343 5.09 -25.41 -3.74
C SER A 343 4.14 -24.71 -4.72
N ASN A 344 3.20 -25.44 -5.31
CA ASN A 344 2.16 -24.83 -6.16
C ASN A 344 1.28 -23.82 -5.40
N GLU A 345 1.19 -23.97 -4.08
CA GLU A 345 0.27 -23.21 -3.22
C GLU A 345 0.98 -22.32 -2.19
N ALA A 346 2.31 -22.35 -2.14
CA ALA A 346 3.07 -21.59 -1.15
C ALA A 346 4.32 -20.96 -1.76
N ALA A 347 4.73 -19.81 -1.23
CA ALA A 347 5.93 -19.13 -1.67
C ALA A 347 6.66 -18.45 -0.49
N LEU A 348 7.91 -18.12 -0.72
CA LEU A 348 8.76 -17.37 0.19
C LEU A 348 9.04 -16.00 -0.44
N ALA A 349 8.60 -14.93 0.21
CA ALA A 349 9.05 -13.58 -0.10
C ALA A 349 10.35 -13.33 0.68
N LEU A 350 11.47 -13.21 -0.02
CA LEU A 350 12.78 -13.06 0.59
C LEU A 350 13.45 -11.78 0.11
N THR A 351 14.00 -11.02 1.03
CA THR A 351 14.85 -9.86 0.72
C THR A 351 16.15 -10.33 0.08
N THR A 352 16.35 -9.97 -1.18
CA THR A 352 17.52 -10.40 -1.98
C THR A 352 18.48 -9.27 -2.31
N ALA A 353 18.01 -8.01 -2.24
CA ALA A 353 18.78 -6.84 -2.60
C ALA A 353 18.22 -5.57 -1.93
N ARG A 354 18.98 -4.49 -2.05
CA ARG A 354 18.58 -3.11 -1.73
C ARG A 354 18.53 -2.30 -3.01
N TYR A 355 17.63 -1.32 -3.06
CA TYR A 355 17.64 -0.35 -4.14
C TYR A 355 18.17 1.01 -3.67
N TYR A 356 18.71 1.74 -4.62
CA TYR A 356 19.35 3.04 -4.45
C TYR A 356 18.80 3.99 -5.51
N THR A 357 18.48 5.20 -5.09
CA THR A 357 18.02 6.27 -5.98
C THR A 357 19.13 6.74 -6.93
N PRO A 358 18.86 7.59 -7.92
CA PRO A 358 19.87 8.09 -8.85
C PRO A 358 21.09 8.74 -8.17
N SER A 359 20.91 9.46 -7.08
CA SER A 359 22.00 10.05 -6.29
C SER A 359 22.86 9.00 -5.54
N GLY A 360 22.50 7.71 -5.61
CA GLY A 360 23.21 6.62 -4.95
C GLY A 360 22.83 6.39 -3.49
N ARG A 361 21.89 7.16 -2.92
CA ARG A 361 21.45 7.01 -1.53
C ARG A 361 20.54 5.79 -1.36
N SER A 362 20.70 5.08 -0.24
CA SER A 362 19.73 4.10 0.23
C SER A 362 18.66 4.81 1.06
N ILE A 363 17.41 4.53 0.77
CA ILE A 363 16.30 5.09 1.55
C ILE A 363 15.85 4.17 2.68
N GLN A 364 16.44 2.95 2.78
CA GLN A 364 16.05 1.97 3.79
C GLN A 364 16.17 2.54 5.19
N ARG A 365 15.06 2.53 5.91
CA ARG A 365 15.04 2.83 7.35
C ARG A 365 15.72 1.70 8.11
N ASP A 366 16.50 2.04 9.12
CA ASP A 366 17.10 1.07 10.02
C ASP A 366 16.00 0.34 10.84
N TYR A 367 16.11 -0.97 10.91
CA TYR A 367 15.24 -1.85 11.71
C TYR A 367 16.04 -2.62 12.77
N SER A 368 17.27 -2.23 13.06
CA SER A 368 18.08 -2.81 14.13
C SER A 368 17.42 -2.63 15.51
N ASN A 369 16.71 -1.52 15.70
CA ASN A 369 15.78 -1.32 16.80
C ASN A 369 14.33 -1.50 16.31
N LEU A 370 13.75 -2.68 16.61
CA LEU A 370 12.42 -3.04 16.17
C LEU A 370 11.33 -2.13 16.77
N GLU A 371 11.52 -1.64 17.99
CA GLU A 371 10.56 -0.71 18.64
C GLU A 371 10.51 0.62 17.90
N ASP A 372 11.66 1.23 17.58
CA ASP A 372 11.73 2.48 16.84
C ASP A 372 11.18 2.32 15.42
N TRP A 373 11.39 1.15 14.81
CA TRP A 373 10.85 0.82 13.50
C TRP A 373 9.32 0.69 13.52
N ILE A 374 8.75 -0.04 14.51
CA ILE A 374 7.29 -0.23 14.68
C ILE A 374 6.61 1.11 15.00
N LEU A 375 7.17 1.88 15.93
CA LEU A 375 6.65 3.19 16.33
C LEU A 375 6.87 4.28 15.27
N ARG A 376 7.56 3.94 14.17
CA ARG A 376 7.90 4.87 13.08
C ARG A 376 8.59 6.14 13.59
N ARG A 377 9.45 6.01 14.61
CA ARG A 377 10.25 7.15 15.10
C ARG A 377 11.12 7.68 13.97
N GLU A 378 11.10 8.99 13.79
CA GLU A 378 11.90 9.64 12.75
C GLU A 378 13.39 9.59 13.10
N VAL A 379 14.20 9.21 12.12
CA VAL A 379 15.66 9.35 12.23
C VAL A 379 15.99 10.83 12.12
N SER A 380 16.75 11.35 13.07
CA SER A 380 17.16 12.75 13.06
C SER A 380 17.85 13.11 11.72
N PRO A 381 17.48 14.21 11.05
CA PRO A 381 18.14 14.64 9.82
C PRO A 381 19.68 14.77 9.93
N LYS A 382 20.19 15.00 11.14
CA LYS A 382 21.64 15.09 11.41
C LYS A 382 22.38 13.74 11.35
N GLU A 383 21.65 12.64 11.53
CA GLU A 383 22.18 11.28 11.53
C GLU A 383 22.02 10.59 10.17
N ARG A 384 21.30 11.22 9.23
CA ARG A 384 21.04 10.68 7.91
C ARG A 384 22.18 11.00 6.94
N GLU A 385 22.48 10.05 6.06
CA GLU A 385 23.42 10.23 4.97
C GLU A 385 22.99 11.39 4.05
N VAL A 386 23.93 12.29 3.73
CA VAL A 386 23.69 13.42 2.85
C VAL A 386 24.23 13.09 1.46
N THR A 387 23.39 13.22 0.46
CA THR A 387 23.77 13.17 -0.96
C THR A 387 23.20 14.38 -1.71
N TYR A 388 23.47 14.49 -2.99
CA TYR A 388 23.04 15.61 -3.81
C TYR A 388 22.39 15.11 -5.10
N THR A 389 21.36 15.82 -5.53
CA THR A 389 20.70 15.59 -6.82
C THR A 389 21.62 15.99 -7.99
N ASN A 390 21.21 15.69 -9.21
CA ASN A 390 21.97 16.05 -10.42
C ASN A 390 22.27 17.56 -10.53
N LYS A 391 21.37 18.44 -10.08
CA LYS A 391 21.55 19.90 -10.06
C LYS A 391 22.07 20.42 -8.70
N GLY A 392 22.48 19.55 -7.77
CA GLY A 392 23.13 19.90 -6.51
C GLY A 392 22.20 20.22 -5.35
N ARG A 393 20.90 19.87 -5.39
CA ARG A 393 20.01 19.95 -4.23
C ARG A 393 20.41 18.89 -3.18
N LYS A 394 20.43 19.28 -1.92
CA LYS A 394 20.72 18.38 -0.80
C LYS A 394 19.55 17.44 -0.58
N VAL A 395 19.79 16.13 -0.56
CA VAL A 395 18.82 15.09 -0.24
C VAL A 395 19.37 14.12 0.81
N LEU A 396 18.48 13.49 1.56
CA LEU A 396 18.84 12.64 2.70
C LEU A 396 18.59 11.16 2.38
N GLY A 397 19.56 10.31 2.68
CA GLY A 397 19.44 8.85 2.69
C GLY A 397 18.90 8.32 4.04
N GLN A 398 18.72 7.01 4.17
CA GLN A 398 18.39 6.30 5.41
C GLN A 398 17.18 6.87 6.17
N GLY A 399 15.99 6.32 5.91
CA GLY A 399 14.75 6.75 6.60
C GLY A 399 13.66 7.28 5.68
N GLY A 400 13.66 6.89 4.40
CA GLY A 400 12.66 7.27 3.40
C GLY A 400 13.06 8.48 2.55
N ILE A 401 12.20 8.83 1.62
CA ILE A 401 12.30 10.05 0.81
C ILE A 401 11.84 11.22 1.67
N SER A 402 12.71 12.22 1.87
CA SER A 402 12.32 13.46 2.55
C SER A 402 11.70 14.42 1.55
N PRO A 403 10.60 15.10 1.91
CA PRO A 403 10.01 16.11 1.06
C PRO A 403 10.93 17.34 0.93
N ASP A 404 10.82 18.05 -0.19
CA ASP A 404 11.45 19.38 -0.36
C ASP A 404 10.69 20.44 0.45
N TYR A 405 9.39 20.23 0.63
CA TYR A 405 8.51 21.09 1.43
C TYR A 405 7.64 20.25 2.36
N GLU A 406 7.83 20.40 3.64
CA GLU A 406 7.03 19.74 4.65
C GLU A 406 5.60 20.28 4.66
N ALA A 407 4.63 19.38 4.66
CA ALA A 407 3.22 19.63 4.82
C ALA A 407 2.53 18.35 5.32
N SER A 408 1.63 18.45 6.26
CA SER A 408 0.89 17.31 6.80
C SER A 408 -0.60 17.62 6.91
N LEU A 409 -1.39 16.56 6.80
CA LEU A 409 -2.80 16.56 7.11
C LEU A 409 -2.97 15.77 8.41
N SER A 410 -3.02 16.49 9.52
CA SER A 410 -3.34 15.91 10.82
C SER A 410 -4.77 16.23 11.19
N PHE A 411 -5.40 15.33 11.96
CA PHE A 411 -6.73 15.55 12.50
C PHE A 411 -6.67 15.78 14.02
N LYS A 412 -7.57 16.63 14.49
CA LYS A 412 -7.84 16.77 15.93
C LYS A 412 -8.47 15.49 16.46
N ARG A 413 -8.33 15.26 17.76
CA ARG A 413 -8.83 14.06 18.44
C ARG A 413 -10.32 13.79 18.15
N LEU A 414 -11.14 14.85 18.21
CA LEU A 414 -12.57 14.73 17.95
C LEU A 414 -12.85 14.23 16.53
N THR A 415 -12.16 14.77 15.52
CA THR A 415 -12.30 14.33 14.12
C THR A 415 -11.96 12.85 13.96
N TYR A 416 -10.88 12.37 14.60
CA TYR A 416 -10.55 10.94 14.60
C TYR A 416 -11.65 10.08 15.20
N ILE A 417 -12.25 10.51 16.32
CA ILE A 417 -13.35 9.76 16.96
C ILE A 417 -14.57 9.71 16.03
N LEU A 418 -14.95 10.83 15.43
CA LEU A 418 -16.07 10.93 14.50
C LEU A 418 -15.85 10.05 13.26
N LEU A 419 -14.65 10.09 12.67
CA LEU A 419 -14.26 9.23 11.54
C LEU A 419 -14.32 7.74 11.91
N SER A 420 -13.73 7.36 13.05
CA SER A 420 -13.67 5.97 13.47
C SER A 420 -15.05 5.35 13.74
N ARG A 421 -16.05 6.20 14.09
CA ARG A 421 -17.43 5.79 14.29
C ARG A 421 -18.30 5.88 13.04
N GLY A 422 -17.74 6.34 11.90
CA GLY A 422 -18.48 6.54 10.65
C GLY A 422 -19.56 7.62 10.75
N THR A 423 -19.40 8.57 11.68
CA THR A 423 -20.43 9.56 12.01
C THR A 423 -20.75 10.48 10.85
N PHE A 424 -19.74 10.91 10.09
CA PHE A 424 -19.93 11.75 8.90
C PHE A 424 -20.71 11.03 7.79
N PHE A 425 -20.37 9.76 7.54
CA PHE A 425 -21.09 8.93 6.57
C PHE A 425 -22.57 8.76 6.98
N ALA A 426 -22.82 8.42 8.25
CA ALA A 426 -24.18 8.22 8.74
C ALA A 426 -25.00 9.52 8.68
N TYR A 427 -24.39 10.68 8.98
CA TYR A 427 -25.02 11.99 8.79
C TYR A 427 -25.35 12.27 7.33
N ALA A 428 -24.39 12.05 6.42
CA ALA A 428 -24.58 12.29 4.98
C ALA A 428 -25.71 11.42 4.40
N ARG A 429 -25.82 10.16 4.84
CA ARG A 429 -26.92 9.28 4.48
C ARG A 429 -28.27 9.84 4.93
N LYS A 430 -28.39 10.20 6.21
CA LYS A 430 -29.64 10.80 6.76
C LYS A 430 -30.00 12.11 6.06
N PHE A 431 -29.00 12.90 5.70
CA PHE A 431 -29.22 14.10 4.92
C PHE A 431 -29.78 13.78 3.51
N ALA A 432 -29.20 12.79 2.82
CA ALA A 432 -29.67 12.37 1.51
C ALA A 432 -31.07 11.74 1.56
N GLU A 433 -31.43 11.05 2.65
CA GLU A 433 -32.75 10.47 2.89
C GLU A 433 -33.78 11.50 3.40
N LYS A 434 -33.45 12.79 3.49
CA LYS A 434 -34.32 13.89 3.99
C LYS A 434 -34.71 13.75 5.47
N GLU A 435 -33.93 13.06 6.25
CA GLU A 435 -34.22 12.84 7.66
C GLU A 435 -33.68 13.94 8.59
N THR A 436 -32.85 14.86 8.09
CA THR A 436 -32.39 16.00 8.88
C THR A 436 -33.25 17.26 8.60
N GLU A 437 -33.30 18.19 9.56
CA GLU A 437 -34.10 19.42 9.40
C GLU A 437 -33.56 20.30 8.27
N LEU A 438 -32.24 20.32 8.11
CA LEU A 438 -31.62 21.12 7.04
C LEU A 438 -31.89 20.49 5.67
N SER A 439 -31.81 19.17 5.54
CA SER A 439 -31.98 18.46 4.27
C SER A 439 -33.35 18.70 3.63
N LYS A 440 -34.39 18.90 4.43
CA LYS A 440 -35.74 19.21 3.97
C LYS A 440 -35.83 20.53 3.18
N LYS A 441 -34.87 21.44 3.38
CA LYS A 441 -34.78 22.73 2.68
C LYS A 441 -34.12 22.64 1.29
N TYR A 442 -33.50 21.50 0.99
CA TYR A 442 -32.74 21.29 -0.25
C TYR A 442 -33.44 20.28 -1.17
N ARG A 443 -33.30 20.46 -2.45
CA ARG A 443 -33.65 19.49 -3.48
C ARG A 443 -32.40 18.74 -3.94
N LEU A 444 -32.47 17.42 -3.97
CA LEU A 444 -31.41 16.57 -4.49
C LEU A 444 -31.47 16.49 -6.02
N PRO A 445 -30.33 16.23 -6.71
CA PRO A 445 -30.30 16.12 -8.18
C PRO A 445 -31.18 15.00 -8.73
N SER A 446 -31.44 13.94 -7.95
CA SER A 446 -32.28 12.79 -8.31
C SER A 446 -33.79 13.06 -8.20
N GLU A 447 -34.19 14.19 -7.62
CA GLU A 447 -35.60 14.51 -7.41
C GLU A 447 -36.16 15.28 -8.60
N GLU A 448 -37.37 14.91 -9.08
CA GLU A 448 -38.07 15.67 -10.12
C GLU A 448 -38.36 17.10 -9.66
N LYS A 449 -38.36 18.05 -10.60
CA LYS A 449 -38.65 19.46 -10.28
C LYS A 449 -40.11 19.59 -9.81
N PRO A 450 -40.36 19.90 -8.53
CA PRO A 450 -41.71 20.24 -8.11
C PRO A 450 -42.09 21.57 -8.73
N GLY A 451 -43.31 21.65 -9.25
CA GLY A 451 -43.88 22.92 -9.65
C GLY A 451 -43.98 23.85 -8.43
N ASP A 452 -43.32 24.98 -8.49
CA ASP A 452 -43.50 26.13 -7.61
C ASP A 452 -43.03 26.10 -6.15
N SER A 453 -42.10 25.27 -5.75
CA SER A 453 -41.54 25.29 -4.40
C SER A 453 -40.10 25.81 -4.39
N ALA A 454 -39.83 26.84 -3.58
CA ALA A 454 -38.56 27.52 -3.39
C ALA A 454 -37.53 26.70 -2.59
N THR A 455 -37.31 25.41 -2.96
CA THR A 455 -36.26 24.59 -2.37
C THR A 455 -34.90 24.96 -2.99
N LYS A 456 -33.90 25.20 -2.14
CA LYS A 456 -32.51 25.43 -2.58
C LYS A 456 -32.00 24.15 -3.30
N GLU A 457 -31.35 24.32 -4.43
CA GLU A 457 -30.68 23.22 -5.11
C GLU A 457 -29.30 22.98 -4.47
N ILE A 458 -28.99 21.73 -4.14
CA ILE A 458 -27.66 21.43 -3.60
C ILE A 458 -26.64 21.38 -4.75
N SER A 459 -25.45 21.93 -4.55
CA SER A 459 -24.39 22.02 -5.57
C SER A 459 -23.20 21.14 -5.22
N LYS A 460 -22.44 20.69 -6.23
CA LYS A 460 -21.13 20.02 -6.02
C LYS A 460 -20.13 20.95 -5.31
N ASP A 461 -20.25 22.27 -5.52
CA ASP A 461 -19.41 23.29 -4.89
C ASP A 461 -20.00 23.76 -3.54
N LEU A 462 -20.67 22.85 -2.85
CA LEU A 462 -21.30 23.07 -1.55
C LEU A 462 -20.32 23.72 -0.57
N VAL A 463 -20.78 24.77 0.12
CA VAL A 463 -20.07 25.38 1.23
C VAL A 463 -20.73 24.96 2.53
N ILE A 464 -19.99 24.33 3.43
CA ILE A 464 -20.46 23.96 4.77
C ILE A 464 -20.39 25.19 5.67
N ASP A 465 -21.53 25.86 5.83
CA ASP A 465 -21.70 27.03 6.68
C ASP A 465 -22.17 26.67 8.11
N SER A 466 -22.56 27.66 8.87
CA SER A 466 -23.07 27.48 10.25
C SER A 466 -24.39 26.69 10.32
N GLU A 467 -25.24 26.74 9.26
CA GLU A 467 -26.49 25.94 9.23
C GLU A 467 -26.18 24.45 9.15
N TYR A 468 -25.20 24.03 8.33
CA TYR A 468 -24.75 22.64 8.27
C TYR A 468 -24.12 22.16 9.56
N LEU A 469 -23.30 23.00 10.20
CA LEU A 469 -22.69 22.65 11.48
C LEU A 469 -23.73 22.48 12.60
N GLN A 470 -24.74 23.37 12.65
CA GLN A 470 -25.85 23.24 13.60
C GLN A 470 -26.69 22.01 13.34
N ASP A 471 -26.93 21.66 12.08
CA ASP A 471 -27.65 20.45 11.71
C ASP A 471 -26.86 19.18 12.09
N PHE A 472 -25.56 19.20 11.87
CA PHE A 472 -24.65 18.12 12.29
C PHE A 472 -24.59 17.98 13.82
N LYS A 473 -24.55 19.08 14.58
CA LYS A 473 -24.63 19.07 16.05
C LYS A 473 -25.95 18.44 16.53
N ARG A 474 -27.10 18.83 15.94
CA ARG A 474 -28.40 18.20 16.25
C ARG A 474 -28.38 16.68 15.94
N TYR A 475 -27.72 16.28 14.85
CA TYR A 475 -27.52 14.87 14.57
C TYR A 475 -26.68 14.18 15.65
N LEU A 476 -25.57 14.77 16.10
CA LEU A 476 -24.75 14.24 17.19
C LEU A 476 -25.57 14.07 18.49
N ASP A 477 -26.40 15.07 18.83
CA ASP A 477 -27.31 15.01 19.99
C ASP A 477 -28.32 13.84 19.83
N SER A 478 -28.86 13.64 18.63
CA SER A 478 -29.85 12.58 18.36
C SER A 478 -29.29 11.16 18.52
N ILE A 479 -27.97 10.99 18.40
CA ILE A 479 -27.27 9.72 18.61
C ILE A 479 -26.56 9.64 19.97
N GLU A 480 -26.88 10.59 20.87
CA GLU A 480 -26.29 10.70 22.22
C GLU A 480 -24.75 10.76 22.21
N PHE A 481 -24.16 11.42 21.19
CA PHE A 481 -22.73 11.59 21.08
C PHE A 481 -22.27 12.81 21.88
N SER A 482 -21.58 12.56 22.99
CA SER A 482 -21.03 13.62 23.84
C SER A 482 -19.67 14.09 23.34
N TYR A 483 -19.47 15.41 23.26
CA TYR A 483 -18.21 16.06 22.90
C TYR A 483 -18.05 17.37 23.69
N ASP A 484 -16.84 17.91 23.74
CA ASP A 484 -16.56 19.23 24.29
C ASP A 484 -16.70 20.29 23.19
N GLU A 485 -17.31 21.45 23.52
CA GLU A 485 -17.51 22.54 22.55
C GLU A 485 -16.19 23.18 22.10
N ASP A 486 -15.18 23.24 22.97
CA ASP A 486 -13.85 23.75 22.62
C ASP A 486 -13.14 22.77 21.66
N ASP A 487 -13.23 21.45 21.91
CA ASP A 487 -12.74 20.41 20.97
C ASP A 487 -13.42 20.50 19.60
N PHE A 488 -14.74 20.78 19.57
CA PHE A 488 -15.48 20.96 18.33
C PHE A 488 -15.04 22.22 17.57
N ALA A 489 -14.85 23.34 18.27
CA ALA A 489 -14.38 24.59 17.70
C ALA A 489 -12.96 24.45 17.13
N GLU A 490 -12.05 23.74 17.83
CA GLU A 490 -10.70 23.45 17.32
C GLU A 490 -10.71 22.55 16.07
N ALA A 491 -11.68 21.65 15.95
CA ALA A 491 -11.80 20.69 14.84
C ALA A 491 -12.71 21.21 13.71
N GLU A 492 -13.31 22.40 13.82
CA GLU A 492 -14.38 22.88 12.94
C GLU A 492 -14.01 22.80 11.44
N ALA A 493 -12.81 23.24 11.07
CA ALA A 493 -12.37 23.21 9.67
C ALA A 493 -12.27 21.78 9.11
N GLU A 494 -11.82 20.84 9.93
CA GLU A 494 -11.73 19.42 9.57
C GLU A 494 -13.13 18.81 9.46
N ILE A 495 -14.00 19.10 10.41
CA ILE A 495 -15.40 18.64 10.44
C ILE A 495 -16.14 19.13 9.20
N LYS A 496 -16.00 20.41 8.83
CA LYS A 496 -16.59 20.97 7.61
C LYS A 496 -16.13 20.21 6.36
N ARG A 497 -14.83 19.95 6.25
CA ARG A 497 -14.25 19.25 5.10
C ARG A 497 -14.76 17.80 5.00
N GLU A 498 -14.87 17.08 6.13
CA GLU A 498 -15.40 15.73 6.16
C GLU A 498 -16.90 15.67 5.86
N ILE A 499 -17.70 16.60 6.41
CA ILE A 499 -19.12 16.72 6.07
C ILE A 499 -19.28 16.96 4.57
N LYS A 500 -18.53 17.91 4.00
CA LYS A 500 -18.57 18.21 2.56
C LYS A 500 -18.22 16.98 1.73
N ARG A 501 -17.13 16.28 2.06
CA ARG A 501 -16.70 15.06 1.37
C ARG A 501 -17.82 14.02 1.34
N GLU A 502 -18.39 13.73 2.49
CA GLU A 502 -19.43 12.68 2.59
C GLU A 502 -20.73 13.10 1.90
N LEU A 503 -21.20 14.32 2.08
CA LEU A 503 -22.41 14.80 1.42
C LEU A 503 -22.25 14.77 -0.11
N VAL A 504 -21.14 15.29 -0.65
CA VAL A 504 -20.89 15.28 -2.09
C VAL A 504 -20.70 13.85 -2.61
N SER A 505 -20.02 12.99 -1.86
CA SER A 505 -19.86 11.57 -2.23
C SER A 505 -21.20 10.85 -2.32
N PHE A 506 -22.08 11.10 -1.37
CA PHE A 506 -23.38 10.43 -1.28
C PHE A 506 -24.38 10.90 -2.34
N ILE A 507 -24.36 12.21 -2.62
CA ILE A 507 -25.34 12.86 -3.52
C ILE A 507 -24.94 12.74 -4.99
N TRP A 508 -23.66 12.74 -5.32
CA TRP A 508 -23.17 12.65 -6.71
C TRP A 508 -22.29 11.43 -6.95
N SER A 509 -21.03 11.48 -6.54
CA SER A 509 -20.09 10.36 -6.69
C SER A 509 -18.95 10.44 -5.69
N ILE A 510 -18.30 9.30 -5.44
CA ILE A 510 -17.11 9.24 -4.58
C ILE A 510 -15.99 10.13 -5.16
N GLU A 511 -15.83 10.20 -6.49
CA GLU A 511 -14.82 11.04 -7.14
C GLU A 511 -15.10 12.53 -6.92
N ASP A 512 -16.37 12.98 -7.04
CA ASP A 512 -16.76 14.36 -6.74
C ASP A 512 -16.51 14.73 -5.27
N GLY A 513 -16.85 13.82 -4.34
CA GLY A 513 -16.57 14.01 -2.92
C GLY A 513 -15.08 14.11 -2.63
N MET A 514 -14.27 13.24 -3.25
CA MET A 514 -12.81 13.31 -3.13
C MET A 514 -12.24 14.59 -3.74
N LYS A 515 -12.78 15.05 -4.87
CA LYS A 515 -12.41 16.35 -5.46
C LYS A 515 -12.70 17.49 -4.47
N ALA A 516 -13.91 17.55 -3.94
CA ALA A 516 -14.30 18.54 -2.95
C ALA A 516 -13.38 18.55 -1.71
N TYR A 517 -13.00 17.37 -1.23
CA TYR A 517 -12.05 17.19 -0.13
C TYR A 517 -10.64 17.69 -0.47
N ARG A 518 -10.10 17.31 -1.65
CA ARG A 518 -8.74 17.67 -2.07
C ARG A 518 -8.58 19.16 -2.37
N LEU A 519 -9.62 19.82 -2.78
CA LEU A 519 -9.63 21.28 -2.97
C LEU A 519 -9.40 22.05 -1.65
N GLU A 520 -9.73 21.46 -0.51
CA GLU A 520 -9.54 22.06 0.83
C GLU A 520 -8.38 21.40 1.61
N ASP A 521 -7.66 20.44 1.01
CA ASP A 521 -6.52 19.75 1.60
C ASP A 521 -5.29 20.69 1.62
N PRO A 522 -4.73 21.02 2.81
CA PRO A 522 -3.61 21.97 2.90
C PRO A 522 -2.34 21.48 2.19
N VAL A 523 -2.13 20.17 2.09
CA VAL A 523 -0.98 19.59 1.38
C VAL A 523 -1.15 19.79 -0.12
N VAL A 524 -2.35 19.56 -0.65
CA VAL A 524 -2.68 19.81 -2.06
C VAL A 524 -2.57 21.29 -2.39
N GLN A 525 -3.10 22.18 -1.54
CA GLN A 525 -3.00 23.62 -1.72
C GLN A 525 -1.53 24.10 -1.72
N LYS A 526 -0.71 23.54 -0.85
CA LYS A 526 0.74 23.80 -0.84
C LYS A 526 1.37 23.41 -2.19
N ALA A 527 1.04 22.24 -2.71
CA ALA A 527 1.54 21.76 -4.00
C ALA A 527 1.12 22.65 -5.17
N VAL A 528 -0.14 23.05 -5.21
CA VAL A 528 -0.64 24.00 -6.24
C VAL A 528 0.13 25.33 -6.17
N GLY A 529 0.40 25.84 -4.97
CA GLY A 529 1.18 27.06 -4.76
C GLY A 529 2.65 26.97 -5.19
N LEU A 530 3.18 25.75 -5.41
CA LEU A 530 4.56 25.49 -5.81
C LEU A 530 4.72 25.22 -7.32
N MET A 531 3.64 25.25 -8.11
CA MET A 531 3.69 24.89 -9.53
C MET A 531 4.63 25.80 -10.35
N ASP A 532 4.74 27.08 -10.02
CA ASP A 532 5.68 27.99 -10.70
C ASP A 532 7.15 27.65 -10.39
N GLN A 533 7.43 27.05 -9.24
CA GLN A 533 8.77 26.54 -8.94
C GLN A 533 9.02 25.22 -9.69
N ALA A 534 8.01 24.33 -9.76
CA ALA A 534 8.12 23.10 -10.52
C ALA A 534 8.35 23.37 -12.02
N LYS A 535 7.72 24.40 -12.60
CA LYS A 535 7.97 24.85 -13.99
C LYS A 535 9.43 25.22 -14.23
N LYS A 536 10.07 25.88 -13.27
CA LYS A 536 11.49 26.28 -13.39
C LYS A 536 12.46 25.09 -13.30
N MET A 537 12.03 23.94 -12.87
CA MET A 537 12.87 22.75 -12.80
C MET A 537 13.04 22.07 -14.15
N ILE A 538 12.04 22.16 -15.00
CA ILE A 538 12.01 21.56 -16.33
C ILE A 538 12.48 22.53 -17.44
N SER A 539 12.60 23.84 -17.13
CA SER A 539 13.21 24.86 -17.99
C SER A 539 14.74 24.91 -17.78
#